data_27a6343fe99dcfe778b9daac08b61b48
#
_entry.id   27a6343fe99dcfe778b9daac08b61b48
#
_cell.length_a   1.000
_cell.length_b   1.000
_cell.length_c   1.000
_cell.angle_alpha   90.00
_cell.angle_beta   90.00
_cell.angle_gamma   90.00
#
_symmetry.space_group_name_H-M   'P 1'
#
loop_
_entity.id
_entity.type
_entity.pdbx_description
1 polymer ?
#
loop_
_entity_poly.entity_id
_entity_poly.type
_entity_poly.pdbx_seq_one_letter_code
_entity_poly.pdbx_strand_id
1 'polypeptide(L)'
;MKLGIFVNTNRHLGHVVGIVKAALAKGHEVIMFNMDDGTKLLGTPEFGELCKTKGVTMSFCDHSAKGLNVTTEGLPKEIVCGSQYNNAIMNHDADRVIIL
;
A
#
# COMPACT_ATOMS: atom_id res chain seq x y z
N MET A 1 8.13 -0.48 15.49
CA MET A 1 7.92 -1.75 14.78
C MET A 1 7.52 -1.52 13.34
N LYS A 2 7.49 -2.56 12.55
CA LYS A 2 7.05 -2.48 11.14
C LYS A 2 5.63 -3.01 11.02
N LEU A 3 4.72 -2.16 10.59
CA LEU A 3 3.32 -2.50 10.37
C LEU A 3 3.10 -2.78 8.88
N GLY A 4 2.64 -3.98 8.55
CA GLY A 4 2.24 -4.33 7.19
C GLY A 4 0.75 -4.03 7.01
N ILE A 5 0.38 -3.39 5.90
CA ILE A 5 -1.01 -3.16 5.54
C ILE A 5 -1.27 -3.78 4.18
N PHE A 6 -2.11 -4.82 4.18
CA PHE A 6 -2.56 -5.48 2.96
C PHE A 6 -3.89 -4.84 2.54
N VAL A 7 -3.87 -4.12 1.43
CA VAL A 7 -5.04 -3.39 0.93
C VAL A 7 -5.62 -4.14 -0.25
N ASN A 8 -6.72 -4.85 -0.03
CA ASN A 8 -7.37 -5.64 -1.08
C ASN A 8 -8.75 -5.13 -1.50
N THR A 9 -9.17 -4.00 -0.96
CA THR A 9 -10.43 -3.35 -1.32
C THR A 9 -10.22 -1.84 -1.37
N ASN A 10 -11.08 -1.14 -2.12
CA ASN A 10 -11.05 0.32 -2.20
C ASN A 10 -12.07 0.99 -1.26
N ARG A 11 -12.60 0.24 -0.29
CA ARG A 11 -13.68 0.73 0.57
C ARG A 11 -13.22 1.46 1.83
N HIS A 12 -11.95 1.36 2.17
CA HIS A 12 -11.45 1.80 3.48
C HIS A 12 -10.38 2.88 3.40
N LEU A 13 -10.47 3.75 2.40
CA LEU A 13 -9.46 4.80 2.19
C LEU A 13 -9.19 5.60 3.47
N GLY A 14 -10.23 6.10 4.12
CA GLY A 14 -10.07 6.90 5.34
C GLY A 14 -9.39 6.14 6.47
N HIS A 15 -9.75 4.87 6.64
CA HIS A 15 -9.14 4.01 7.66
C HIS A 15 -7.67 3.75 7.36
N VAL A 16 -7.34 3.45 6.10
CA VAL A 16 -5.96 3.20 5.70
C VAL A 16 -5.10 4.43 5.96
N VAL A 17 -5.52 5.58 5.47
CA VAL A 17 -4.77 6.84 5.65
C VAL A 17 -4.61 7.17 7.13
N GLY A 18 -5.67 7.04 7.91
CA GLY A 18 -5.65 7.31 9.35
C GLY A 18 -4.69 6.40 10.11
N ILE A 19 -4.72 5.10 9.81
CA ILE A 19 -3.85 4.11 10.46
C ILE A 19 -2.39 4.37 10.10
N VAL A 20 -2.09 4.66 8.84
CA VAL A 20 -0.73 4.98 8.40
C VAL A 20 -0.20 6.19 9.17
N LYS A 21 -0.98 7.27 9.22
CA LYS A 21 -0.58 8.49 9.94
C LYS A 21 -0.38 8.24 11.43
N ALA A 22 -1.27 7.47 12.05
CA ALA A 22 -1.16 7.14 13.47
C ALA A 22 0.08 6.30 13.76
N ALA A 23 0.37 5.32 12.91
CA ALA A 23 1.56 4.47 13.07
C ALA A 23 2.85 5.29 12.96
N LEU A 24 2.93 6.17 11.97
CA LEU A 24 4.09 7.03 11.78
C LEU A 24 4.27 8.01 12.94
N ALA A 25 3.17 8.54 13.47
CA ALA A 25 3.22 9.45 14.62
C ALA A 25 3.79 8.77 15.86
N LYS A 26 3.66 7.45 15.96
CA LYS A 26 4.21 6.65 17.06
C LYS A 26 5.60 6.09 16.74
N GLY A 27 6.21 6.50 15.64
CA GLY A 27 7.56 6.08 15.29
C GLY A 27 7.67 4.73 14.62
N HIS A 28 6.55 4.16 14.17
CA HIS A 28 6.57 2.89 13.44
C HIS A 28 6.81 3.11 11.95
N GLU A 29 7.36 2.10 11.29
CA GLU A 29 7.45 2.05 9.83
C GLU A 29 6.22 1.32 9.29
N VAL A 30 5.82 1.67 8.05
CA VAL A 30 4.66 1.06 7.40
C VAL A 30 5.08 0.49 6.05
N ILE A 31 4.69 -0.75 5.81
CA ILE A 31 4.89 -1.45 4.53
C ILE A 31 3.49 -1.75 3.98
N MET A 32 3.21 -1.26 2.77
CA MET A 32 1.90 -1.42 2.15
C MET A 32 1.99 -2.26 0.88
N PHE A 33 1.02 -3.14 0.70
CA PHE A 33 0.86 -3.88 -0.54
C PHE A 33 -0.60 -3.83 -0.98
N ASN A 34 -0.81 -3.37 -2.22
CA ASN A 34 -2.14 -3.23 -2.81
C ASN A 34 -2.42 -4.34 -3.81
N MET A 35 -3.58 -4.97 -3.69
CA MET A 35 -4.01 -6.08 -4.50
C MET A 35 -5.51 -5.96 -4.81
N ASP A 36 -5.98 -6.61 -5.86
CA ASP A 36 -7.39 -6.58 -6.28
C ASP A 36 -7.93 -5.15 -6.32
N ASP A 37 -9.12 -4.88 -5.78
CA ASP A 37 -9.73 -3.56 -5.77
C ASP A 37 -8.90 -2.52 -4.99
N GLY A 38 -7.98 -2.97 -4.14
CA GLY A 38 -7.05 -2.07 -3.46
C GLY A 38 -6.16 -1.29 -4.42
N THR A 39 -5.90 -1.82 -5.62
CA THR A 39 -5.11 -1.12 -6.64
C THR A 39 -5.83 0.12 -7.17
N LYS A 40 -7.15 0.18 -7.05
CA LYS A 40 -7.93 1.35 -7.49
C LYS A 40 -7.63 2.60 -6.67
N LEU A 41 -7.11 2.44 -5.46
CA LEU A 41 -6.74 3.58 -4.60
C LEU A 41 -5.46 4.26 -5.05
N LEU A 42 -4.61 3.59 -5.84
CA LEU A 42 -3.30 4.12 -6.23
C LEU A 42 -3.39 5.47 -6.96
N GLY A 43 -4.43 5.68 -7.75
CA GLY A 43 -4.66 6.93 -8.46
C GLY A 43 -5.29 8.03 -7.61
N THR A 44 -5.70 7.74 -6.39
CA THR A 44 -6.26 8.72 -5.47
C THR A 44 -5.11 9.49 -4.82
N PRO A 45 -5.03 10.82 -4.97
CA PRO A 45 -3.88 11.58 -4.47
C PRO A 45 -3.62 11.38 -2.99
N GLU A 46 -4.65 11.38 -2.17
CA GLU A 46 -4.53 11.20 -0.71
C GLU A 46 -3.85 9.88 -0.35
N PHE A 47 -4.14 8.83 -1.10
CA PHE A 47 -3.54 7.51 -0.87
C PHE A 47 -2.16 7.43 -1.52
N GLY A 48 -2.04 7.80 -2.79
CA GLY A 48 -0.79 7.67 -3.54
C GLY A 48 0.36 8.48 -2.94
N GLU A 49 0.06 9.65 -2.40
CA GLU A 49 1.08 10.51 -1.80
C GLU A 49 1.68 9.92 -0.51
N LEU A 50 1.03 8.93 0.09
CA LEU A 50 1.58 8.27 1.28
C LEU A 50 2.97 7.66 1.01
N CYS A 51 3.21 7.21 -0.22
CA CYS A 51 4.50 6.61 -0.58
C CYS A 51 5.69 7.56 -0.46
N LYS A 52 5.43 8.86 -0.45
CA LYS A 52 6.47 9.89 -0.31
C LYS A 52 6.76 10.24 1.14
N THR A 53 5.98 9.72 2.06
CA THR A 53 6.17 9.98 3.48
C THR A 53 7.30 9.09 4.01
N LYS A 54 8.22 9.68 4.76
CA LYS A 54 9.31 8.93 5.38
C LYS A 54 8.74 7.83 6.28
N GLY A 55 9.26 6.62 6.13
CA GLY A 55 8.81 5.47 6.89
C GLY A 55 7.73 4.64 6.21
N VAL A 56 7.26 5.05 5.03
CA VAL A 56 6.28 4.29 4.24
C VAL A 56 6.94 3.70 3.01
N THR A 57 6.73 2.40 2.79
CA THR A 57 7.03 1.75 1.51
C THR A 57 5.73 1.20 0.95
N MET A 58 5.54 1.32 -0.37
CA MET A 58 4.31 0.92 -1.03
C MET A 58 4.61 0.15 -2.30
N SER A 59 3.91 -0.95 -2.49
CA SER A 59 3.95 -1.74 -3.72
C SER A 59 2.54 -2.20 -4.08
N PHE A 60 2.38 -2.68 -5.31
CA PHE A 60 1.10 -3.21 -5.77
C PHE A 60 1.30 -4.43 -6.67
N CYS A 61 0.24 -5.21 -6.81
CA CYS A 61 0.22 -6.34 -7.72
C CYS A 61 -0.12 -5.85 -9.14
N ASP A 62 0.85 -5.91 -10.05
CA ASP A 62 0.66 -5.49 -11.44
C ASP A 62 -0.41 -6.33 -12.14
N HIS A 63 -0.49 -7.62 -11.84
CA HIS A 63 -1.51 -8.51 -12.38
C HIS A 63 -2.92 -8.03 -12.01
N SER A 64 -3.14 -7.67 -10.74
CA SER A 64 -4.42 -7.14 -10.29
C SER A 64 -4.76 -5.82 -10.99
N ALA A 65 -3.80 -4.92 -11.08
CA ALA A 65 -3.99 -3.62 -11.71
C ALA A 65 -4.39 -3.78 -13.18
N LYS A 66 -3.69 -4.63 -13.92
CA LYS A 66 -4.01 -4.90 -15.32
C LYS A 66 -5.37 -5.55 -15.48
N GLY A 67 -5.69 -6.53 -14.65
CA GLY A 67 -6.97 -7.22 -14.70
C GLY A 67 -8.17 -6.32 -14.43
N LEU A 68 -7.99 -5.27 -13.66
CA LEU A 68 -9.04 -4.30 -13.32
C LEU A 68 -8.95 -3.02 -14.14
N ASN A 69 -8.06 -2.96 -15.13
CA ASN A 69 -7.83 -1.77 -15.96
C ASN A 69 -7.46 -0.53 -15.13
N VAL A 70 -6.71 -0.72 -14.05
CA VAL A 70 -6.21 0.39 -13.25
C VAL A 70 -5.02 1.01 -13.97
N THR A 71 -5.07 2.33 -14.17
CA THR A 71 -3.98 3.06 -14.80
C THR A 71 -2.83 3.21 -13.82
N THR A 72 -1.69 2.62 -14.16
CA THR A 72 -0.48 2.70 -13.33
C THR A 72 0.55 3.67 -13.90
N GLU A 73 0.38 4.09 -15.13
CA GLU A 73 1.22 5.10 -15.77
C GLU A 73 1.04 6.43 -15.05
N GLY A 74 2.14 7.11 -14.76
CA GLY A 74 2.10 8.39 -14.07
C GLY A 74 2.04 8.31 -12.55
N LEU A 75 2.02 7.12 -11.98
CA LEU A 75 2.12 6.97 -10.52
C LEU A 75 3.50 7.42 -10.02
N PRO A 76 3.60 7.89 -8.77
CA PRO A 76 4.91 8.20 -8.19
C PRO A 76 5.84 7.00 -8.29
N LYS A 77 7.11 7.25 -8.62
CA LYS A 77 8.11 6.18 -8.79
C LYS A 77 8.38 5.42 -7.48
N GLU A 78 8.05 6.02 -6.35
CA GLU A 78 8.19 5.38 -5.05
C GLU A 78 7.23 4.19 -4.88
N ILE A 79 6.15 4.16 -5.66
CA ILE A 79 5.23 3.01 -5.64
C ILE A 79 5.81 1.93 -6.54
N VAL A 80 6.21 0.81 -5.93
CA VAL A 80 6.86 -0.28 -6.65
C VAL A 80 5.83 -1.13 -7.38
N CYS A 81 6.00 -1.28 -8.69
CA CYS A 81 5.23 -2.22 -9.50
C CYS A 81 5.75 -3.62 -9.21
N GLY A 82 4.96 -4.44 -8.57
CA GLY A 82 5.39 -5.73 -8.07
C GLY A 82 4.40 -6.86 -8.34
N SER A 83 4.53 -7.88 -7.50
CA SER A 83 3.74 -9.11 -7.61
C SER A 83 3.48 -9.65 -6.21
N GLN A 84 2.92 -10.86 -6.12
CA GLN A 84 2.74 -11.54 -4.84
C GLN A 84 4.07 -11.76 -4.10
N TYR A 85 5.19 -11.68 -4.79
CA TYR A 85 6.50 -11.71 -4.15
C TYR A 85 6.65 -10.54 -3.15
N ASN A 86 6.19 -9.36 -3.53
CA ASN A 86 6.22 -8.18 -2.64
C ASN A 86 5.32 -8.37 -1.42
N ASN A 87 4.17 -9.05 -1.60
CA ASN A 87 3.31 -9.42 -0.49
C ASN A 87 4.01 -10.38 0.47
N ALA A 88 4.71 -11.38 -0.08
CA ALA A 88 5.46 -12.33 0.74
C ALA A 88 6.57 -11.64 1.53
N ILE A 89 7.28 -10.70 0.92
CA ILE A 89 8.31 -9.91 1.62
C ILE A 89 7.69 -9.10 2.75
N MET A 90 6.56 -8.44 2.51
CA MET A 90 5.86 -7.68 3.55
C MET A 90 5.50 -8.57 4.74
N ASN A 91 4.93 -9.74 4.46
CA ASN A 91 4.54 -10.67 5.53
C ASN A 91 5.74 -11.21 6.30
N HIS A 92 6.88 -11.32 5.65
CA HIS A 92 8.13 -11.74 6.30
C HIS A 92 8.71 -10.62 7.18
N ASP A 93 8.73 -9.39 6.68
CA ASP A 93 9.42 -8.28 7.31
C ASP A 93 8.58 -7.54 8.37
N ALA A 94 7.26 -7.53 8.22
CA ALA A 94 6.39 -6.83 9.15
C ALA A 94 6.26 -7.57 10.48
N ASP A 95 6.21 -6.81 11.57
CA ASP A 95 5.96 -7.37 12.91
C ASP A 95 4.48 -7.73 13.07
N ARG A 96 3.61 -6.97 12.45
CA ARG A 96 2.16 -7.22 12.41
C ARG A 96 1.64 -6.86 11.03
N VAL A 97 0.64 -7.59 10.55
CA VAL A 97 -0.03 -7.33 9.28
C VAL A 97 -1.52 -7.19 9.53
N ILE A 98 -2.10 -6.13 8.98
CA ILE A 98 -3.56 -5.94 8.98
C ILE A 98 -4.06 -5.92 7.53
N ILE A 99 -5.31 -6.33 7.35
CA ILE A 99 -5.97 -6.38 6.05
C ILE A 99 -7.09 -5.35 6.04
N LEU A 100 -7.05 -4.47 5.04
CA LEU A 100 -8.05 -3.39 4.92
C LEU A 100 -8.66 -3.32 3.53
#